data_404ef92ca2c069e797dd0f274b3e6c7d
#
_entry.id   404ef92ca2c069e797dd0f274b3e6c7d
#
_cell.length_a   1.000
_cell.length_b   1.000
_cell.length_c   1.000
_cell.angle_alpha   90.00
_cell.angle_beta   90.00
_cell.angle_gamma   90.00
#
_symmetry.space_group_name_H-M   'P 1'
#
loop_
_entity.id
_entity.type
_entity.pdbx_description
1 polymer ?
#
loop_
_entity_poly.entity_id
_entity_poly.type
_entity_poly.pdbx_seq_one_letter_code
_entity_poly.pdbx_strand_id
1 'polypeptide(L)'
;CGRLLAHIATRAETDRLMSFNAAMALQMLELMPRADQLMGKPLPVAAVSGMFGTLPTRKRAAAARQIQFLVDTPQRVMEMRKLARRQKLPLRINLEIDVGLHRGGMEPGAALAKVLDGLITTPDLELTGLMGYEPHLSKIPKLEGWRNRARKGAAAVYMAARAQLAARYPPAK
;
A
#
# COMPACT_ATOMS: atom_id res chain seq x y z
N CYS A 1 -11.76 19.19 -0.05
CA CYS A 1 -11.86 17.73 -0.20
C CYS A 1 -11.53 16.99 1.11
N GLY A 2 -10.40 17.31 1.78
CA GLY A 2 -9.97 16.60 2.99
C GLY A 2 -10.93 16.73 4.18
N ARG A 3 -11.53 17.90 4.41
CA ARG A 3 -12.54 18.07 5.47
C ARG A 3 -13.78 17.20 5.27
N LEU A 4 -14.21 17.02 4.02
CA LEU A 4 -15.33 16.13 3.69
C LEU A 4 -14.93 14.67 3.97
N LEU A 5 -13.74 14.24 3.57
CA LEU A 5 -13.24 12.89 3.86
C LEU A 5 -13.15 12.64 5.38
N ALA A 6 -12.61 13.60 6.14
CA ALA A 6 -12.56 13.50 7.59
C ALA A 6 -13.97 13.39 8.22
N HIS A 7 -14.92 14.20 7.73
CA HIS A 7 -16.31 14.10 8.17
C HIS A 7 -16.93 12.73 7.85
N ILE A 8 -16.74 12.21 6.63
CA ILE A 8 -17.21 10.88 6.23
C ILE A 8 -16.59 9.80 7.12
N ALA A 9 -15.28 9.85 7.35
CA ALA A 9 -14.58 8.88 8.18
C ALA A 9 -15.09 8.88 9.63
N THR A 10 -15.34 10.05 10.20
CA THR A 10 -15.95 10.18 11.54
C THR A 10 -17.36 9.58 11.58
N ARG A 11 -18.18 9.85 10.55
CA ARG A 11 -19.54 9.29 10.46
C ARG A 11 -19.56 7.79 10.24
N ALA A 12 -18.55 7.26 9.55
CA ALA A 12 -18.36 5.83 9.30
C ALA A 12 -17.61 5.11 10.43
N GLU A 13 -17.26 5.84 11.50
CA GLU A 13 -16.51 5.32 12.66
C GLU A 13 -15.23 4.57 12.25
N THR A 14 -14.49 5.13 11.26
CA THR A 14 -13.25 4.53 10.78
C THR A 14 -12.09 5.50 10.84
N ASP A 15 -10.93 4.98 11.18
CA ASP A 15 -9.64 5.68 11.10
C ASP A 15 -8.82 5.23 9.88
N ARG A 16 -9.34 4.31 9.06
CA ARG A 16 -8.66 3.79 7.86
C ARG A 16 -9.06 4.59 6.63
N LEU A 17 -8.08 5.14 5.96
CA LEU A 17 -8.27 6.00 4.80
C LEU A 17 -7.45 5.52 3.60
N MET A 18 -7.90 5.89 2.40
CA MET A 18 -7.09 5.78 1.19
C MET A 18 -6.82 7.17 0.63
N SER A 19 -5.53 7.47 0.42
CA SER A 19 -5.05 8.72 -0.17
C SER A 19 -4.40 8.44 -1.52
N PHE A 20 -4.59 9.32 -2.51
CA PHE A 20 -4.13 9.08 -3.88
C PHE A 20 -2.96 9.97 -4.32
N ASN A 21 -2.58 10.95 -3.52
CA ASN A 21 -1.44 11.82 -3.78
C ASN A 21 -0.88 12.40 -2.47
N ALA A 22 0.34 12.93 -2.54
CA ALA A 22 1.06 13.46 -1.39
C ALA A 22 0.29 14.62 -0.69
N ALA A 23 -0.31 15.52 -1.45
CA ALA A 23 -1.04 16.66 -0.88
C ALA A 23 -2.25 16.19 -0.04
N MET A 24 -3.00 15.21 -0.54
CA MET A 24 -4.12 14.60 0.19
C MET A 24 -3.63 13.91 1.47
N ALA A 25 -2.56 13.11 1.37
CA ALA A 25 -2.00 12.42 2.53
C ALA A 25 -1.52 13.42 3.60
N LEU A 26 -0.82 14.48 3.21
CA LEU A 26 -0.38 15.53 4.13
C LEU A 26 -1.54 16.28 4.79
N GLN A 27 -2.61 16.56 4.04
CA GLN A 27 -3.81 17.18 4.59
C GLN A 27 -4.48 16.27 5.65
N MET A 28 -4.50 14.96 5.41
CA MET A 28 -5.08 14.00 6.36
C MET A 28 -4.23 13.83 7.62
N LEU A 29 -2.90 14.00 7.56
CA LEU A 29 -2.04 14.05 8.75
C LEU A 29 -2.46 15.16 9.73
N GLU A 30 -3.00 16.25 9.21
CA GLU A 30 -3.45 17.39 10.03
C GLU A 30 -4.88 17.20 10.55
N LEU A 31 -5.79 16.72 9.66
CA LEU A 31 -7.20 16.63 9.98
C LEU A 31 -7.55 15.37 10.78
N MET A 32 -6.79 14.30 10.60
CA MET A 32 -6.99 13.00 11.25
C MET A 32 -5.65 12.41 11.71
N PRO A 33 -5.05 12.93 12.80
CA PRO A 33 -3.70 12.56 13.21
C PRO A 33 -3.55 11.10 13.71
N ARG A 34 -4.66 10.38 13.86
CA ARG A 34 -4.68 8.95 14.22
C ARG A 34 -5.03 8.04 13.06
N ALA A 35 -5.36 8.60 11.87
CA ALA A 35 -5.76 7.78 10.74
C ALA A 35 -4.61 6.93 10.22
N ASP A 36 -4.94 5.69 9.82
CA ASP A 36 -4.06 4.80 9.09
C ASP A 36 -4.34 4.97 7.58
N GLN A 37 -3.37 5.51 6.84
CA GLN A 37 -3.54 5.91 5.45
C GLN A 37 -2.84 4.96 4.50
N LEU A 38 -3.57 4.29 3.61
CA LEU A 38 -3.00 3.57 2.48
C LEU A 38 -2.91 4.50 1.26
N MET A 39 -1.73 4.58 0.64
CA MET A 39 -1.60 5.19 -0.67
C MET A 39 -2.23 4.29 -1.73
N GLY A 40 -3.31 4.74 -2.37
CA GLY A 40 -4.10 3.96 -3.34
C GLY A 40 -3.43 3.79 -4.71
N LYS A 41 -2.23 4.33 -4.89
CA LYS A 41 -1.36 4.10 -6.05
C LYS A 41 0.11 4.24 -5.66
N PRO A 42 1.03 3.53 -6.34
CA PRO A 42 2.45 3.73 -6.15
C PRO A 42 2.86 5.16 -6.48
N LEU A 43 3.63 5.78 -5.59
CA LEU A 43 4.22 7.10 -5.84
C LEU A 43 5.68 6.95 -6.28
N PRO A 44 6.19 7.82 -7.17
CA PRO A 44 7.63 7.93 -7.41
C PRO A 44 8.36 8.20 -6.10
N VAL A 45 9.49 7.53 -5.86
CA VAL A 45 10.25 7.68 -4.60
C VAL A 45 10.72 9.13 -4.38
N ALA A 46 10.98 9.87 -5.47
CA ALA A 46 11.26 11.30 -5.40
C ALA A 46 10.09 12.11 -4.81
N ALA A 47 8.84 11.76 -5.17
CA ALA A 47 7.65 12.41 -4.61
C ALA A 47 7.47 12.08 -3.13
N VAL A 48 7.74 10.84 -2.71
CA VAL A 48 7.74 10.44 -1.29
C VAL A 48 8.83 11.21 -0.52
N SER A 49 10.04 11.30 -1.08
CA SER A 49 11.13 12.08 -0.49
C SER A 49 10.78 13.57 -0.34
N GLY A 50 10.19 14.16 -1.39
CA GLY A 50 9.71 15.55 -1.38
C GLY A 50 8.64 15.78 -0.31
N MET A 51 7.70 14.85 -0.17
CA MET A 51 6.68 14.91 0.88
C MET A 51 7.28 14.98 2.28
N PHE A 52 8.27 14.13 2.58
CA PHE A 52 8.99 14.22 3.88
C PHE A 52 9.80 15.51 4.00
N GLY A 53 10.35 16.02 2.89
CA GLY A 53 11.08 17.28 2.84
C GLY A 53 10.24 18.51 3.24
N THR A 54 8.95 18.51 2.89
CA THR A 54 8.03 19.61 3.25
C THR A 54 7.56 19.56 4.71
N LEU A 55 7.73 18.43 5.39
CA LEU A 55 7.31 18.27 6.77
C LEU A 55 8.38 18.78 7.75
N PRO A 56 7.98 19.52 8.80
CA PRO A 56 8.84 19.77 9.95
C PRO A 56 9.34 18.45 10.55
N THR A 57 10.59 18.41 11.01
CA THR A 57 11.23 17.19 11.53
C THR A 57 10.36 16.44 12.56
N ARG A 58 9.72 17.18 13.47
CA ARG A 58 8.82 16.62 14.49
C ARG A 58 7.61 15.85 13.91
N LYS A 59 7.16 16.19 12.69
CA LYS A 59 6.00 15.56 12.04
C LYS A 59 6.40 14.36 11.17
N ARG A 60 7.68 14.23 10.80
CA ARG A 60 8.13 13.15 9.89
C ARG A 60 7.90 11.77 10.49
N ALA A 61 8.20 11.57 11.76
CA ALA A 61 7.98 10.29 12.43
C ALA A 61 6.48 9.93 12.52
N ALA A 62 5.60 10.90 12.74
CA ALA A 62 4.16 10.68 12.71
C ALA A 62 3.68 10.29 11.30
N ALA A 63 4.16 10.99 10.26
CA ALA A 63 3.85 10.67 8.87
C ALA A 63 4.31 9.26 8.48
N ALA A 64 5.52 8.86 8.88
CA ALA A 64 6.06 7.53 8.61
C ALA A 64 5.23 6.42 9.28
N ARG A 65 4.68 6.65 10.47
CA ARG A 65 3.80 5.70 11.16
C ARG A 65 2.37 5.68 10.61
N GLN A 66 1.89 6.80 10.06
CA GLN A 66 0.51 6.92 9.62
C GLN A 66 0.31 6.50 8.17
N ILE A 67 1.32 6.65 7.31
CA ILE A 67 1.18 6.41 5.87
C ILE A 67 1.79 5.07 5.48
N GLN A 68 1.00 4.23 4.81
CA GLN A 68 1.42 3.01 4.14
C GLN A 68 1.65 3.32 2.66
N PHE A 69 2.89 3.21 2.19
CA PHE A 69 3.23 3.47 0.81
C PHE A 69 3.01 2.22 -0.04
N LEU A 70 2.23 2.34 -1.12
CA LEU A 70 2.02 1.24 -2.04
C LEU A 70 3.27 1.02 -2.89
N VAL A 71 3.72 -0.23 -3.00
CA VAL A 71 4.91 -0.65 -3.73
C VAL A 71 4.56 -1.79 -4.67
N ASP A 72 4.82 -1.61 -5.96
CA ASP A 72 4.37 -2.47 -7.05
C ASP A 72 5.47 -3.32 -7.69
N THR A 73 6.74 -3.06 -7.36
CA THR A 73 7.87 -3.78 -7.95
C THR A 73 8.99 -4.04 -6.93
N PRO A 74 9.79 -5.11 -7.11
CA PRO A 74 10.99 -5.34 -6.28
C PRO A 74 11.98 -4.18 -6.31
N GLN A 75 12.12 -3.53 -7.46
CA GLN A 75 12.96 -2.34 -7.63
C GLN A 75 12.52 -1.23 -6.68
N ARG A 76 11.21 -0.94 -6.63
CA ARG A 76 10.66 0.10 -5.76
C ARG A 76 10.80 -0.22 -4.27
N VAL A 77 10.73 -1.50 -3.89
CA VAL A 77 11.07 -1.94 -2.51
C VAL A 77 12.48 -1.50 -2.14
N MET A 78 13.47 -1.76 -3.02
CA MET A 78 14.86 -1.35 -2.78
C MET A 78 15.02 0.17 -2.70
N GLU A 79 14.32 0.91 -3.54
CA GLU A 79 14.34 2.38 -3.53
C GLU A 79 13.72 2.95 -2.26
N MET A 80 12.58 2.41 -1.81
CA MET A 80 11.94 2.79 -0.55
C MET A 80 12.83 2.48 0.67
N ARG A 81 13.54 1.35 0.65
CA ARG A 81 14.52 1.01 1.68
C ARG A 81 15.66 2.04 1.75
N LYS A 82 16.21 2.44 0.59
CA LYS A 82 17.22 3.51 0.53
C LYS A 82 16.68 4.84 1.06
N LEU A 83 15.44 5.15 0.77
CA LEU A 83 14.78 6.35 1.28
C LEU A 83 14.61 6.30 2.80
N ALA A 84 14.10 5.19 3.34
CA ALA A 84 13.92 4.99 4.78
C ALA A 84 15.23 5.21 5.55
N ARG A 85 16.34 4.65 5.07
CA ARG A 85 17.67 4.84 5.64
C ARG A 85 18.11 6.31 5.61
N ARG A 86 17.90 7.01 4.48
CA ARG A 86 18.24 8.44 4.36
C ARG A 86 17.41 9.30 5.30
N GLN A 87 16.14 8.96 5.49
CA GLN A 87 15.24 9.65 6.43
C GLN A 87 15.49 9.25 7.89
N LYS A 88 16.23 8.17 8.13
CA LYS A 88 16.43 7.55 9.46
C LYS A 88 15.08 7.24 10.15
N LEU A 89 14.10 6.80 9.36
CA LEU A 89 12.75 6.46 9.79
C LEU A 89 12.31 5.16 9.11
N PRO A 90 11.77 4.17 9.84
CA PRO A 90 11.13 3.04 9.20
C PRO A 90 9.91 3.53 8.42
N LEU A 91 9.75 3.05 7.20
CA LEU A 91 8.59 3.36 6.35
C LEU A 91 7.67 2.16 6.27
N ARG A 92 6.38 2.41 6.38
CA ARG A 92 5.34 1.38 6.23
C ARG A 92 5.02 1.20 4.75
N ILE A 93 5.05 -0.03 4.30
CA ILE A 93 4.76 -0.37 2.90
C ILE A 93 3.67 -1.41 2.80
N ASN A 94 2.90 -1.32 1.72
CA ASN A 94 1.92 -2.30 1.30
C ASN A 94 2.29 -2.78 -0.10
N LEU A 95 2.30 -4.09 -0.35
CA LEU A 95 2.69 -4.62 -1.66
C LEU A 95 1.48 -4.70 -2.58
N GLU A 96 1.58 -4.09 -3.77
CA GLU A 96 0.57 -4.24 -4.83
C GLU A 96 0.74 -5.60 -5.52
N ILE A 97 -0.37 -6.33 -5.60
CA ILE A 97 -0.45 -7.62 -6.30
C ILE A 97 -1.21 -7.40 -7.62
N ASP A 98 -0.63 -7.82 -8.73
CA ASP A 98 -1.31 -7.79 -10.02
C ASP A 98 -2.39 -8.89 -10.06
N VAL A 99 -3.61 -8.48 -9.87
CA VAL A 99 -4.79 -9.35 -9.89
C VAL A 99 -5.48 -9.41 -11.26
N GLY A 100 -4.71 -9.11 -12.32
CA GLY A 100 -5.17 -9.21 -13.72
C GLY A 100 -5.49 -7.87 -14.38
N LEU A 101 -5.21 -6.74 -13.74
CA LEU A 101 -5.30 -5.42 -14.39
C LEU A 101 -4.07 -5.13 -15.26
N HIS A 102 -2.92 -5.73 -14.94
CA HIS A 102 -1.62 -5.55 -15.60
C HIS A 102 -1.18 -4.08 -15.68
N ARG A 103 -1.57 -3.27 -14.69
CA ARG A 103 -1.13 -1.89 -14.53
C ARG A 103 0.20 -1.79 -13.80
N GLY A 104 0.43 -2.69 -12.89
CA GLY A 104 1.55 -2.81 -11.98
C GLY A 104 1.22 -3.85 -10.92
N GLY A 105 2.13 -4.05 -9.99
CA GLY A 105 2.00 -5.06 -8.96
C GLY A 105 2.87 -6.30 -9.23
N MET A 106 3.04 -7.10 -8.20
CA MET A 106 3.79 -8.34 -8.26
C MET A 106 2.85 -9.53 -8.40
N GLU A 107 3.23 -10.51 -9.22
CA GLU A 107 2.53 -11.79 -9.28
C GLU A 107 3.02 -12.73 -8.17
N PRO A 108 2.14 -13.63 -7.66
CA PRO A 108 2.56 -14.73 -6.79
C PRO A 108 3.63 -15.59 -7.48
N GLY A 109 4.72 -15.88 -6.79
CA GLY A 109 5.81 -16.67 -7.33
C GLY A 109 7.16 -16.33 -6.70
N ALA A 110 8.25 -16.71 -7.37
CA ALA A 110 9.61 -16.59 -6.85
C ALA A 110 10.02 -15.13 -6.58
N ALA A 111 9.60 -14.18 -7.43
CA ALA A 111 9.92 -12.77 -7.26
C ALA A 111 9.27 -12.19 -5.99
N LEU A 112 7.98 -12.43 -5.78
CA LEU A 112 7.28 -12.03 -4.56
C LEU A 112 7.87 -12.72 -3.33
N ALA A 113 8.16 -14.02 -3.41
CA ALA A 113 8.80 -14.77 -2.33
C ALA A 113 10.11 -14.12 -1.88
N LYS A 114 11.00 -13.81 -2.84
CA LYS A 114 12.28 -13.14 -2.57
C LYS A 114 12.11 -11.75 -1.92
N VAL A 115 11.10 -10.99 -2.34
CA VAL A 115 10.80 -9.69 -1.72
C VAL A 115 10.34 -9.89 -0.27
N LEU A 116 9.43 -10.82 -0.03
CA LEU A 116 8.93 -11.12 1.32
C LEU A 116 10.06 -11.60 2.25
N ASP A 117 10.92 -12.51 1.78
CA ASP A 117 12.07 -12.99 2.53
C ASP A 117 13.05 -11.84 2.87
N GLY A 118 13.27 -10.94 1.94
CA GLY A 118 14.12 -9.75 2.15
C GLY A 118 13.54 -8.74 3.13
N LEU A 119 12.22 -8.63 3.23
CA LEU A 119 11.56 -7.70 4.15
C LEU A 119 11.61 -8.18 5.61
N ILE A 120 11.58 -9.48 5.88
CA ILE A 120 11.69 -10.05 7.24
C ILE A 120 12.97 -9.55 7.94
N THR A 121 14.06 -9.42 7.20
CA THR A 121 15.38 -9.04 7.74
C THR A 121 15.65 -7.53 7.62
N THR A 122 14.66 -6.74 7.22
CA THR A 122 14.84 -5.32 6.92
C THR A 122 14.11 -4.45 7.94
N PRO A 123 14.82 -3.87 8.94
CA PRO A 123 14.17 -3.00 9.94
C PRO A 123 13.76 -1.63 9.36
N ASP A 124 14.26 -1.27 8.18
CA ASP A 124 13.97 0.01 7.54
C ASP A 124 12.55 0.08 6.93
N LEU A 125 11.94 -1.09 6.67
CA LEU A 125 10.60 -1.20 6.07
C LEU A 125 9.71 -2.10 6.92
N GLU A 126 8.51 -1.61 7.23
CA GLU A 126 7.45 -2.38 7.88
C GLU A 126 6.43 -2.82 6.82
N LEU A 127 6.32 -4.11 6.58
CA LEU A 127 5.29 -4.66 5.71
C LEU A 127 3.95 -4.69 6.44
N THR A 128 2.97 -3.91 5.94
CA THR A 128 1.65 -3.76 6.56
C THR A 128 0.57 -4.61 5.90
N GLY A 129 0.79 -5.07 4.66
CA GLY A 129 -0.17 -5.93 3.99
C GLY A 129 0.02 -6.02 2.47
N LEU A 130 -1.01 -6.56 1.84
CA LEU A 130 -1.12 -6.69 0.39
C LEU A 130 -2.33 -5.92 -0.11
N MET A 131 -2.24 -5.31 -1.29
CA MET A 131 -3.34 -4.64 -1.98
C MET A 131 -3.48 -5.19 -3.39
N GLY A 132 -4.70 -5.55 -3.79
CA GLY A 132 -5.07 -5.84 -5.18
C GLY A 132 -6.02 -4.76 -5.69
N TYR A 133 -5.83 -4.29 -6.92
CA TYR A 133 -6.69 -3.30 -7.54
C TYR A 133 -7.33 -3.87 -8.80
N GLU A 134 -8.65 -4.05 -8.79
CA GLU A 134 -9.40 -4.78 -9.81
C GLU A 134 -10.51 -3.98 -10.54
N PRO A 135 -10.29 -2.70 -10.93
CA PRO A 135 -11.33 -1.89 -11.57
C PRO A 135 -11.75 -2.42 -12.94
N HIS A 136 -10.88 -3.22 -13.59
CA HIS A 136 -11.18 -3.85 -14.87
C HIS A 136 -12.40 -4.77 -14.80
N LEU A 137 -12.72 -5.35 -13.63
CA LEU A 137 -13.89 -6.22 -13.47
C LEU A 137 -15.20 -5.49 -13.73
N SER A 138 -15.26 -4.19 -13.44
CA SER A 138 -16.46 -3.37 -13.69
C SER A 138 -16.69 -3.11 -15.17
N LYS A 139 -15.64 -3.19 -16.00
CA LYS A 139 -15.67 -2.95 -17.46
C LYS A 139 -15.98 -4.19 -18.26
N ILE A 140 -15.95 -5.38 -17.65
CA ILE A 140 -16.33 -6.63 -18.34
C ILE A 140 -17.83 -6.57 -18.63
N PRO A 141 -18.27 -6.84 -19.88
CA PRO A 141 -19.68 -6.89 -20.23
C PRO A 141 -20.48 -7.76 -19.25
N LYS A 142 -21.76 -7.41 -19.03
CA LYS A 142 -22.65 -8.10 -18.07
C LYS A 142 -23.02 -9.55 -18.46
N LEU A 143 -22.20 -10.21 -19.24
CA LEU A 143 -22.22 -11.65 -19.43
C LEU A 143 -21.77 -12.30 -18.11
N GLU A 144 -22.71 -12.73 -17.33
CA GLU A 144 -22.53 -13.15 -15.93
C GLU A 144 -21.40 -14.18 -15.75
N GLY A 145 -21.27 -15.12 -16.65
CA GLY A 145 -20.21 -16.14 -16.63
C GLY A 145 -18.78 -15.55 -16.78
N TRP A 146 -18.60 -14.51 -17.59
CA TRP A 146 -17.28 -13.92 -17.85
C TRP A 146 -16.82 -13.08 -16.65
N ARG A 147 -17.71 -12.25 -16.11
CA ARG A 147 -17.42 -11.43 -14.92
C ARG A 147 -17.10 -12.30 -13.71
N ASN A 148 -17.86 -13.37 -13.50
CA ASN A 148 -17.62 -14.30 -12.40
C ASN A 148 -16.29 -15.05 -12.56
N ARG A 149 -15.93 -15.44 -13.79
CA ARG A 149 -14.63 -16.07 -14.06
C ARG A 149 -13.46 -15.12 -13.78
N ALA A 150 -13.55 -13.88 -14.26
CA ALA A 150 -12.52 -12.86 -14.00
C ALA A 150 -12.39 -12.54 -12.51
N ARG A 151 -13.50 -12.42 -11.79
CA ARG A 151 -13.49 -12.23 -10.33
C ARG A 151 -12.85 -13.38 -9.58
N LYS A 152 -13.19 -14.62 -9.96
CA LYS A 152 -12.57 -15.82 -9.37
C LYS A 152 -11.07 -15.88 -9.68
N GLY A 153 -10.64 -15.48 -10.88
CA GLY A 153 -9.25 -15.40 -11.27
C GLY A 153 -8.48 -14.38 -10.41
N ALA A 154 -8.99 -13.15 -10.30
CA ALA A 154 -8.39 -12.12 -9.47
C ALA A 154 -8.30 -12.55 -7.98
N ALA A 155 -9.36 -13.14 -7.45
CA ALA A 155 -9.38 -13.68 -6.10
C ALA A 155 -8.34 -14.80 -5.90
N ALA A 156 -8.21 -15.72 -6.84
CA ALA A 156 -7.23 -16.81 -6.78
C ALA A 156 -5.79 -16.28 -6.72
N VAL A 157 -5.45 -15.30 -7.56
CA VAL A 157 -4.14 -14.66 -7.55
C VAL A 157 -3.87 -13.99 -6.21
N TYR A 158 -4.84 -13.20 -5.70
CA TYR A 158 -4.69 -12.53 -4.41
C TYR A 158 -4.51 -13.53 -3.27
N MET A 159 -5.28 -14.61 -3.26
CA MET A 159 -5.18 -15.65 -2.23
C MET A 159 -3.85 -16.41 -2.30
N ALA A 160 -3.29 -16.65 -3.48
CA ALA A 160 -1.96 -17.23 -3.63
C ALA A 160 -0.87 -16.31 -3.06
N ALA A 161 -0.93 -15.00 -3.33
CA ALA A 161 -0.02 -14.03 -2.74
C ALA A 161 -0.17 -13.97 -1.20
N ARG A 162 -1.40 -13.99 -0.70
CA ARG A 162 -1.69 -14.03 0.74
C ARG A 162 -1.14 -15.30 1.39
N ALA A 163 -1.23 -16.44 0.74
CA ALA A 163 -0.65 -17.69 1.24
C ALA A 163 0.88 -17.61 1.34
N GLN A 164 1.56 -17.02 0.33
CA GLN A 164 2.99 -16.78 0.38
C GLN A 164 3.39 -15.84 1.53
N LEU A 165 2.60 -14.79 1.79
CA LEU A 165 2.79 -13.89 2.91
C LEU A 165 2.61 -14.64 4.25
N ALA A 166 1.51 -15.37 4.42
CA ALA A 166 1.20 -16.09 5.66
C ALA A 166 2.24 -17.15 6.04
N ALA A 167 2.84 -17.79 5.03
CA ALA A 167 3.93 -18.76 5.25
C ALA A 167 5.20 -18.12 5.86
N ARG A 168 5.38 -16.81 5.69
CA ARG A 168 6.57 -16.07 6.15
C ARG A 168 6.30 -15.16 7.36
N TYR A 169 5.08 -14.68 7.45
CA TYR A 169 4.59 -13.80 8.50
C TYR A 169 3.36 -14.47 9.16
N PRO A 170 3.57 -15.50 10.01
CA PRO A 170 2.46 -16.12 10.69
C PRO A 170 1.75 -15.08 11.57
N PRO A 171 0.42 -15.16 11.72
CA PRO A 171 -0.31 -14.27 12.61
C PRO A 171 0.28 -14.39 14.02
N ALA A 172 0.39 -13.27 14.72
CA ALA A 172 0.76 -13.28 16.12
C ALA A 172 -0.23 -14.18 16.88
N LYS A 173 0.31 -15.10 17.69
CA LYS A 173 -0.50 -16.00 18.52
C LYS A 173 -1.18 -15.22 19.63
#